data_fcdf52f0809811d1c42d6626ec0e33b1
#
_entry.id   fcdf52f0809811d1c42d6626ec0e33b1
#
_cell.length_a   1.000
_cell.length_b   1.000
_cell.length_c   1.000
_cell.angle_alpha   90.00
_cell.angle_beta   90.00
_cell.angle_gamma   90.00
#
_symmetry.space_group_name_H-M   'P 1'
#
loop_
_entity.id
_entity.type
_entity.pdbx_description
1 polymer ?
#
loop_
_entity_poly.entity_id
_entity_poly.type
_entity_poly.pdbx_seq_one_letter_code
_entity_poly.pdbx_strand_id
1 'polypeptide(L)'
;MRKTLSCIFALLICLAINAQPRGMGLRLGASGIEASYQHRTYSKEFIQVDLGMDLGYNMNGRPGVKAAVTYNFIWAEPAWTAKGTWSIYSGPGVTLGFVDDMVPYEINSKMGGYQDNGFMIGAHVDVGIEYTFKIPLSVALNVRPCFGIHINDGKFRIPETGIRVNYGGKTGFYDNGVLGFIPSLALRYRF
;
A
#
# COMPACT_ATOMS: atom_id res chain seq x y z
N MET A 1 6.38 -26.70 -14.07
CA MET A 1 5.63 -26.08 -12.95
C MET A 1 6.02 -26.61 -11.55
N ARG A 2 6.12 -27.91 -11.27
CA ARG A 2 6.53 -28.41 -9.93
C ARG A 2 7.95 -27.99 -9.53
N LYS A 3 8.92 -27.99 -10.44
CA LYS A 3 10.32 -27.62 -10.15
C LYS A 3 10.48 -26.12 -9.87
N THR A 4 9.74 -25.26 -10.57
CA THR A 4 9.75 -23.81 -10.33
C THR A 4 9.13 -23.45 -8.98
N LEU A 5 8.05 -24.14 -8.58
CA LEU A 5 7.42 -23.94 -7.27
C LEU A 5 8.36 -24.35 -6.12
N SER A 6 9.10 -25.46 -6.29
CA SER A 6 10.11 -25.91 -5.31
C SER A 6 11.27 -24.94 -5.19
N CYS A 7 11.74 -24.34 -6.29
CA CYS A 7 12.79 -23.32 -6.25
C CYS A 7 12.34 -22.04 -5.56
N ILE A 8 11.09 -21.60 -5.80
CA ILE A 8 10.51 -20.42 -5.11
C ILE A 8 10.37 -20.71 -3.62
N PHE A 9 9.91 -21.89 -3.24
CA PHE A 9 9.78 -22.31 -1.85
C PHE A 9 11.14 -22.43 -1.14
N ALA A 10 12.16 -22.98 -1.82
CA ALA A 10 13.52 -23.03 -1.30
C ALA A 10 14.15 -21.64 -1.16
N LEU A 11 13.90 -20.73 -2.10
CA LEU A 11 14.33 -19.32 -2.01
C LEU A 11 13.71 -18.60 -0.83
N LEU A 12 12.42 -18.83 -0.57
CA LEU A 12 11.70 -18.29 0.59
C LEU A 12 12.24 -18.83 1.92
N ILE A 13 12.65 -20.11 1.97
CA ILE A 13 13.27 -20.72 3.16
C ILE A 13 14.69 -20.16 3.38
N CYS A 14 15.49 -19.98 2.32
CA CYS A 14 16.83 -19.40 2.43
C CYS A 14 16.81 -17.95 2.93
N LEU A 15 15.76 -17.20 2.67
CA LEU A 15 15.57 -15.85 3.23
C LEU A 15 15.26 -15.87 4.75
N ALA A 16 14.86 -17.02 5.31
CA ALA A 16 14.50 -17.17 6.72
C ALA A 16 15.70 -17.34 7.68
N ILE A 17 16.92 -17.52 7.19
CA ILE A 17 18.07 -18.00 8.01
C ILE A 17 18.89 -16.86 8.65
N ASN A 18 18.60 -15.60 8.41
CA ASN A 18 19.35 -14.52 9.06
C ASN A 18 18.63 -14.01 10.31
N ALA A 19 19.37 -13.88 11.42
CA ALA A 19 18.90 -13.59 12.77
C ALA A 19 18.30 -12.17 12.99
N GLN A 20 17.94 -11.45 11.94
CA GLN A 20 17.30 -10.13 12.07
C GLN A 20 15.78 -10.28 12.23
N PRO A 21 15.13 -9.53 13.13
CA PRO A 21 13.69 -9.62 13.34
C PRO A 21 12.92 -9.30 12.05
N ARG A 22 12.09 -10.24 11.63
CA ARG A 22 11.24 -10.13 10.45
C ARG A 22 9.79 -10.24 10.85
N GLY A 23 8.92 -9.61 10.10
CA GLY A 23 7.49 -9.71 10.31
C GLY A 23 6.76 -9.87 8.98
N MET A 24 5.77 -10.75 8.95
CA MET A 24 4.89 -10.95 7.80
C MET A 24 3.44 -10.96 8.25
N GLY A 25 2.57 -10.35 7.49
CA GLY A 25 1.16 -10.28 7.86
C GLY A 25 0.29 -9.57 6.83
N LEU A 26 -0.79 -9.02 7.31
CA LEU A 26 -1.77 -8.30 6.52
C LEU A 26 -1.89 -6.87 7.01
N ARG A 27 -2.09 -5.95 6.07
CA ARG A 27 -2.45 -4.57 6.29
C ARG A 27 -3.81 -4.30 5.67
N LEU A 28 -4.72 -3.76 6.46
CA LEU A 28 -6.09 -3.43 6.07
C LEU A 28 -6.29 -1.93 6.23
N GLY A 29 -6.74 -1.27 5.21
CA GLY A 29 -6.99 0.17 5.24
C GLY A 29 -8.12 0.58 4.29
N ALA A 30 -8.49 1.84 4.35
CA ALA A 30 -9.52 2.39 3.46
C ALA A 30 -9.14 2.28 1.98
N SER A 31 -7.83 2.28 1.68
CA SER A 31 -7.31 2.12 0.32
C SER A 31 -7.18 0.67 -0.13
N GLY A 32 -7.43 -0.34 0.73
CA GLY A 32 -7.41 -1.74 0.32
C GLY A 32 -6.80 -2.72 1.32
N ILE A 33 -6.42 -3.88 0.79
CA ILE A 33 -5.86 -5.02 1.55
C ILE A 33 -4.50 -5.35 0.96
N GLU A 34 -3.48 -5.42 1.82
CA GLU A 34 -2.09 -5.67 1.41
C GLU A 34 -1.47 -6.78 2.27
N ALA A 35 -0.72 -7.68 1.64
CA ALA A 35 0.26 -8.50 2.33
C ALA A 35 1.44 -7.58 2.69
N SER A 36 1.87 -7.63 3.94
CA SER A 36 2.89 -6.74 4.50
C SER A 36 4.07 -7.55 5.00
N TYR A 37 5.26 -7.19 4.59
CA TYR A 37 6.52 -7.77 5.05
C TYR A 37 7.39 -6.67 5.62
N GLN A 38 7.96 -6.91 6.80
CA GLN A 38 8.95 -6.04 7.44
C GLN A 38 10.26 -6.77 7.63
N HIS A 39 11.35 -6.08 7.34
CA HIS A 39 12.71 -6.53 7.60
C HIS A 39 13.47 -5.45 8.36
N ARG A 40 13.88 -5.74 9.60
CA ARG A 40 14.67 -4.80 10.39
C ARG A 40 16.10 -4.79 9.84
N THR A 41 16.57 -3.64 9.40
CA THR A 41 17.90 -3.45 8.81
C THR A 41 18.92 -3.11 9.88
N TYR A 42 18.53 -2.22 10.81
CA TYR A 42 19.30 -1.80 11.98
C TYR A 42 18.40 -1.74 13.21
N SER A 43 18.98 -1.38 14.37
CA SER A 43 18.23 -1.34 15.63
C SER A 43 17.00 -0.43 15.60
N LYS A 44 17.05 0.65 14.84
CA LYS A 44 15.98 1.66 14.72
C LYS A 44 15.48 1.88 13.29
N GLU A 45 15.74 0.94 12.39
CA GLU A 45 15.39 1.09 10.98
C GLU A 45 14.86 -0.23 10.43
N PHE A 46 13.86 -0.14 9.54
CA PHE A 46 13.31 -1.31 8.87
C PHE A 46 12.79 -0.96 7.47
N ILE A 47 12.91 -1.93 6.57
CA ILE A 47 12.27 -1.90 5.27
C ILE A 47 10.92 -2.59 5.40
N GLN A 48 9.89 -1.97 4.85
CA GLN A 48 8.56 -2.56 4.71
C GLN A 48 8.21 -2.68 3.24
N VAL A 49 7.71 -3.85 2.85
CA VAL A 49 7.21 -4.14 1.50
C VAL A 49 5.77 -4.57 1.64
N ASP A 50 4.88 -3.87 0.95
CA ASP A 50 3.46 -4.17 0.92
C ASP A 50 3.03 -4.47 -0.52
N LEU A 51 2.25 -5.53 -0.72
CA LEU A 51 1.70 -5.92 -2.01
C LEU A 51 0.23 -6.28 -1.82
N GLY A 52 -0.65 -5.70 -2.61
CA GLY A 52 -2.06 -5.98 -2.43
C GLY A 52 -2.98 -5.37 -3.46
N MET A 53 -4.26 -5.37 -3.09
CA MET A 53 -5.34 -4.84 -3.89
C MET A 53 -5.69 -3.43 -3.45
N ASP A 54 -5.81 -2.53 -4.43
CA ASP A 54 -6.35 -1.21 -4.22
C ASP A 54 -7.87 -1.24 -4.39
N LEU A 55 -8.57 -0.88 -3.33
CA LEU A 55 -10.03 -0.79 -3.29
C LEU A 55 -10.52 0.66 -3.19
N GLY A 56 -9.57 1.61 -3.11
CA GLY A 56 -9.86 3.03 -3.07
C GLY A 56 -10.49 3.49 -4.39
N TYR A 57 -11.39 4.44 -4.34
CA TYR A 57 -12.13 4.99 -5.50
C TYR A 57 -12.79 3.97 -6.45
N ASN A 58 -12.72 2.69 -6.12
CA ASN A 58 -13.24 1.61 -6.98
C ASN A 58 -14.76 1.46 -6.79
N MET A 59 -15.53 2.26 -7.47
CA MET A 59 -16.99 2.12 -7.50
C MET A 59 -17.50 1.06 -8.48
N ASN A 60 -16.65 0.56 -9.39
CA ASN A 60 -17.03 -0.36 -10.46
C ASN A 60 -16.64 -1.84 -10.21
N GLY A 61 -16.17 -2.18 -9.01
CA GLY A 61 -15.94 -3.57 -8.60
C GLY A 61 -14.70 -4.24 -9.19
N ARG A 62 -13.75 -3.50 -9.76
CA ARG A 62 -12.46 -4.03 -10.21
C ARG A 62 -11.33 -3.51 -9.34
N PRO A 63 -10.85 -4.29 -8.39
CA PRO A 63 -9.74 -3.87 -7.56
C PRO A 63 -8.48 -3.65 -8.40
N GLY A 64 -7.79 -2.55 -8.15
CA GLY A 64 -6.44 -2.33 -8.64
C GLY A 64 -5.43 -3.23 -7.93
N VAL A 65 -4.20 -3.25 -8.44
CA VAL A 65 -3.07 -3.93 -7.80
C VAL A 65 -1.99 -2.92 -7.52
N LYS A 66 -1.48 -2.90 -6.29
CA LYS A 66 -0.41 -1.99 -5.90
C LYS A 66 0.68 -2.68 -5.10
N ALA A 67 1.88 -2.14 -5.22
CA ALA A 67 3.04 -2.52 -4.44
C ALA A 67 3.68 -1.25 -3.87
N ALA A 68 4.16 -1.33 -2.63
CA ALA A 68 4.84 -0.24 -1.96
C ALA A 68 6.09 -0.74 -1.24
N VAL A 69 7.14 0.07 -1.27
CA VAL A 69 8.38 -0.16 -0.52
C VAL A 69 8.67 1.09 0.29
N THR A 70 8.83 0.93 1.59
CA THR A 70 9.07 2.02 2.54
C THR A 70 10.32 1.75 3.36
N TYR A 71 11.14 2.75 3.55
CA TYR A 71 12.25 2.73 4.50
C TYR A 71 11.89 3.54 5.73
N ASN A 72 11.64 2.86 6.85
CA ASN A 72 11.11 3.44 8.07
C ASN A 72 12.19 3.62 9.15
N PHE A 73 12.10 4.73 9.86
CA PHE A 73 12.93 5.07 11.01
C PHE A 73 12.08 5.05 12.29
N ILE A 74 12.54 4.36 13.33
CA ILE A 74 11.89 4.35 14.64
C ILE A 74 12.40 5.57 15.42
N TRP A 75 11.51 6.52 15.66
CA TRP A 75 11.82 7.77 16.34
C TRP A 75 11.79 7.63 17.87
N ALA A 76 10.85 6.85 18.36
CA ALA A 76 10.64 6.66 19.78
C ALA A 76 10.13 5.25 20.10
N GLU A 77 10.55 4.74 21.24
CA GLU A 77 10.06 3.49 21.84
C GLU A 77 9.58 3.79 23.27
N PRO A 78 8.38 4.38 23.40
CA PRO A 78 7.87 4.77 24.71
C PRO A 78 7.51 3.54 25.57
N ALA A 79 7.89 3.56 26.84
CA ALA A 79 7.62 2.49 27.82
C ALA A 79 6.21 2.60 28.42
N TRP A 80 5.17 2.72 27.59
CA TRP A 80 3.79 2.88 28.06
C TRP A 80 3.21 1.63 28.70
N THR A 81 3.76 0.46 28.38
CA THR A 81 3.28 -0.82 28.92
C THR A 81 4.45 -1.75 29.29
N ALA A 82 4.30 -2.52 30.37
CA ALA A 82 5.29 -3.49 30.79
C ALA A 82 5.26 -4.81 29.99
N LYS A 83 4.24 -5.02 29.16
CA LYS A 83 3.96 -6.32 28.50
C LYS A 83 4.34 -6.37 27.02
N GLY A 84 4.97 -5.34 26.49
CA GLY A 84 5.39 -5.26 25.09
C GLY A 84 6.15 -3.98 24.80
N THR A 85 6.51 -3.75 23.53
CA THR A 85 7.27 -2.57 23.10
C THR A 85 6.43 -1.76 22.14
N TRP A 86 6.32 -0.47 22.39
CA TRP A 86 5.76 0.50 21.47
C TRP A 86 6.86 1.08 20.59
N SER A 87 6.58 1.27 19.33
CA SER A 87 7.48 1.92 18.38
C SER A 87 6.71 2.96 17.58
N ILE A 88 7.18 4.19 17.58
CA ILE A 88 6.67 5.27 16.73
C ILE A 88 7.66 5.44 15.60
N TYR A 89 7.19 5.35 14.37
CA TYR A 89 8.04 5.36 13.18
C TYR A 89 7.47 6.22 12.06
N SER A 90 8.36 6.64 11.18
CA SER A 90 7.98 7.18 9.88
C SER A 90 9.09 6.95 8.87
N GLY A 91 8.72 7.00 7.58
CA GLY A 91 9.70 6.86 6.52
C GLY A 91 9.17 7.18 5.13
N PRO A 92 10.06 7.56 4.23
CA PRO A 92 9.73 7.74 2.82
C PRO A 92 9.65 6.39 2.11
N GLY A 93 8.88 6.37 1.03
CA GLY A 93 8.78 5.21 0.18
C GLY A 93 8.27 5.52 -1.21
N VAL A 94 8.18 4.47 -2.02
CA VAL A 94 7.63 4.51 -3.37
C VAL A 94 6.50 3.50 -3.50
N THR A 95 5.48 3.89 -4.23
CA THR A 95 4.34 3.04 -4.56
C THR A 95 4.20 2.97 -6.06
N LEU A 96 3.87 1.80 -6.57
CA LEU A 96 3.55 1.57 -7.97
C LEU A 96 2.36 0.63 -8.07
N GLY A 97 1.56 0.76 -9.12
CA GLY A 97 0.42 -0.12 -9.30
C GLY A 97 -0.40 0.19 -10.55
N PHE A 98 -1.40 -0.64 -10.76
CA PHE A 98 -2.50 -0.36 -11.67
C PHE A 98 -3.74 -0.09 -10.83
N VAL A 99 -4.14 1.16 -10.78
CA VAL A 99 -5.19 1.66 -9.88
C VAL A 99 -6.16 2.53 -10.63
N ASP A 100 -7.36 2.66 -10.08
CA ASP A 100 -8.34 3.63 -10.57
C ASP A 100 -8.07 4.99 -9.93
N ASP A 101 -8.21 6.05 -10.72
CA ASP A 101 -8.15 7.43 -10.28
C ASP A 101 -9.43 8.17 -10.66
N MET A 102 -9.82 9.15 -9.87
CA MET A 102 -11.01 9.98 -10.12
C MET A 102 -10.63 11.19 -10.95
N VAL A 103 -11.03 11.17 -12.22
CA VAL A 103 -10.83 12.32 -13.11
C VAL A 103 -12.10 13.14 -13.17
N PRO A 104 -12.08 14.40 -12.69
CA PRO A 104 -13.25 15.29 -12.79
C PRO A 104 -13.50 15.67 -14.25
N TYR A 105 -14.76 15.74 -14.64
CA TYR A 105 -15.18 16.27 -15.92
C TYR A 105 -16.36 17.24 -15.77
N GLU A 106 -16.49 18.17 -16.69
CA GLU A 106 -17.62 19.08 -16.78
C GLU A 106 -18.30 18.89 -18.16
N ILE A 107 -19.59 18.55 -18.12
CA ILE A 107 -20.43 18.49 -19.34
C ILE A 107 -21.71 19.28 -19.05
N ASN A 108 -21.97 20.29 -19.90
CA ASN A 108 -23.18 21.13 -19.79
C ASN A 108 -23.39 21.74 -18.40
N SER A 109 -22.34 22.29 -17.82
CA SER A 109 -22.34 22.87 -16.45
C SER A 109 -22.69 21.89 -15.32
N LYS A 110 -22.67 20.59 -15.59
CA LYS A 110 -22.73 19.54 -14.57
C LYS A 110 -21.34 18.97 -14.36
N MET A 111 -20.84 19.07 -13.15
CA MET A 111 -19.61 18.42 -12.74
C MET A 111 -19.88 16.95 -12.45
N GLY A 112 -19.08 16.09 -12.98
CA GLY A 112 -19.06 14.66 -12.71
C GLY A 112 -17.63 14.15 -12.57
N GLY A 113 -17.49 12.91 -12.14
CA GLY A 113 -16.20 12.21 -12.11
C GLY A 113 -16.34 10.88 -12.83
N TYR A 114 -15.32 10.49 -13.54
CA TYR A 114 -15.20 9.13 -14.06
C TYR A 114 -13.96 8.48 -13.48
N GLN A 115 -14.03 7.17 -13.36
CA GLN A 115 -12.88 6.37 -12.95
C GLN A 115 -12.09 5.97 -14.18
N ASP A 116 -10.80 6.19 -14.10
CA ASP A 116 -9.85 5.83 -15.13
C ASP A 116 -8.79 4.92 -14.55
N ASN A 117 -8.69 3.72 -15.13
CA ASN A 117 -7.70 2.73 -14.72
C ASN A 117 -6.39 2.98 -15.45
N GLY A 118 -5.29 2.99 -14.72
CA GLY A 118 -3.99 3.22 -15.32
C GLY A 118 -2.84 2.82 -14.42
N PHE A 119 -1.65 2.94 -14.97
CA PHE A 119 -0.41 2.73 -14.23
C PHE A 119 -0.10 3.95 -13.37
N MET A 120 0.16 3.71 -12.10
CA MET A 120 0.54 4.73 -11.13
C MET A 120 1.95 4.45 -10.62
N ILE A 121 2.73 5.51 -10.49
CA ILE A 121 3.98 5.54 -9.74
C ILE A 121 4.00 6.79 -8.87
N GLY A 122 4.30 6.65 -7.59
CA GLY A 122 4.29 7.77 -6.65
C GLY A 122 5.26 7.59 -5.49
N ALA A 123 5.58 8.71 -4.88
CA ALA A 123 6.25 8.76 -3.59
C ALA A 123 5.20 8.80 -2.47
N HIS A 124 5.51 8.18 -1.35
CA HIS A 124 4.68 8.24 -0.16
C HIS A 124 5.50 8.45 1.10
N VAL A 125 4.83 8.86 2.16
CA VAL A 125 5.37 8.84 3.51
C VAL A 125 4.49 7.89 4.34
N ASP A 126 5.12 6.96 5.05
CA ASP A 126 4.44 6.13 6.05
C ASP A 126 4.70 6.69 7.44
N VAL A 127 3.66 6.90 8.23
CA VAL A 127 3.75 7.35 9.62
C VAL A 127 2.90 6.42 10.46
N GLY A 128 3.49 5.80 11.48
CA GLY A 128 2.77 4.80 12.23
C GLY A 128 3.23 4.61 13.65
N ILE A 129 2.41 3.86 14.37
CA ILE A 129 2.67 3.35 15.70
C ILE A 129 2.48 1.83 15.69
N GLU A 130 3.46 1.09 16.16
CA GLU A 130 3.43 -0.37 16.26
C GLU A 130 3.55 -0.81 17.72
N TYR A 131 2.74 -1.75 18.12
CA TYR A 131 2.86 -2.48 19.37
C TYR A 131 3.33 -3.91 19.10
N THR A 132 4.49 -4.25 19.63
CA THR A 132 5.06 -5.60 19.58
C THR A 132 4.81 -6.31 20.90
N PHE A 133 4.07 -7.40 20.83
CA PHE A 133 3.77 -8.24 21.99
C PHE A 133 5.00 -9.06 22.44
N LYS A 134 4.95 -9.65 23.64
CA LYS A 134 5.93 -10.65 24.07
C LYS A 134 5.83 -11.98 23.32
N ILE A 135 4.69 -12.27 22.73
CA ILE A 135 4.50 -13.34 21.74
C ILE A 135 4.94 -12.84 20.36
N PRO A 136 5.20 -13.71 19.37
CA PRO A 136 5.66 -13.33 18.05
C PRO A 136 4.57 -12.66 17.20
N LEU A 137 3.98 -11.59 17.72
CA LEU A 137 2.91 -10.83 17.09
C LEU A 137 3.16 -9.33 17.22
N SER A 138 2.84 -8.56 16.20
CA SER A 138 2.75 -7.12 16.29
C SER A 138 1.49 -6.59 15.63
N VAL A 139 1.01 -5.46 16.15
CA VAL A 139 -0.13 -4.70 15.60
C VAL A 139 0.33 -3.28 15.35
N ALA A 140 0.05 -2.73 14.19
CA ALA A 140 0.38 -1.35 13.86
C ALA A 140 -0.82 -0.60 13.30
N LEU A 141 -0.85 0.69 13.60
CA LEU A 141 -1.71 1.68 12.95
C LEU A 141 -0.81 2.65 12.20
N ASN A 142 -1.08 2.88 10.92
CA ASN A 142 -0.30 3.79 10.12
C ASN A 142 -1.14 4.52 9.07
N VAL A 143 -0.69 5.71 8.68
CA VAL A 143 -1.22 6.49 7.56
C VAL A 143 -0.17 6.56 6.46
N ARG A 144 -0.61 6.55 5.20
CA ARG A 144 0.29 6.55 4.04
C ARG A 144 -0.25 7.46 2.93
N PRO A 145 -0.12 8.79 3.05
CA PRO A 145 -0.38 9.69 1.94
C PRO A 145 0.63 9.42 0.81
N CYS A 146 0.11 9.32 -0.42
CA CYS A 146 0.87 9.03 -1.63
C CYS A 146 0.57 10.10 -2.68
N PHE A 147 1.63 10.55 -3.38
CA PHE A 147 1.57 11.53 -4.46
C PHE A 147 2.43 11.04 -5.62
N GLY A 148 1.95 11.20 -6.85
CA GLY A 148 2.69 10.69 -7.98
C GLY A 148 2.09 11.06 -9.33
N ILE A 149 2.31 10.16 -10.28
CA ILE A 149 1.86 10.28 -11.65
C ILE A 149 0.98 9.08 -11.97
N HIS A 150 -0.16 9.34 -12.60
CA HIS A 150 -1.07 8.34 -13.14
C HIS A 150 -1.07 8.44 -14.67
N ILE A 151 -0.86 7.31 -15.31
CA ILE A 151 -0.79 7.18 -16.78
C ILE A 151 -1.91 6.23 -17.19
N ASN A 152 -2.90 6.75 -17.87
CA ASN A 152 -4.05 5.99 -18.35
C ASN A 152 -4.03 5.81 -19.88
N ASP A 153 -4.82 4.86 -20.39
CA ASP A 153 -4.94 4.59 -21.81
C ASP A 153 -5.98 5.48 -22.53
N GLY A 154 -6.60 6.40 -21.80
CA GLY A 154 -7.56 7.36 -22.32
C GLY A 154 -8.89 6.75 -22.74
N LYS A 155 -9.26 5.62 -22.19
CA LYS A 155 -10.53 4.94 -22.48
C LYS A 155 -11.35 4.82 -21.22
N PHE A 156 -12.52 5.43 -21.20
CA PHE A 156 -13.46 5.20 -20.12
C PHE A 156 -14.81 4.69 -20.66
N ARG A 157 -15.56 4.04 -19.80
CA ARG A 157 -16.91 3.56 -20.10
C ARG A 157 -17.91 4.39 -19.31
N ILE A 158 -18.86 4.99 -20.01
CA ILE A 158 -19.96 5.71 -19.36
C ILE A 158 -20.86 4.64 -18.71
N PRO A 159 -21.00 4.64 -17.36
CA PRO A 159 -21.73 3.58 -16.66
C PRO A 159 -23.19 3.46 -17.09
N GLU A 160 -23.85 4.60 -17.35
CA GLU A 160 -25.28 4.67 -17.66
C GLU A 160 -25.63 4.17 -19.07
N THR A 161 -24.75 4.39 -20.03
CA THR A 161 -25.00 4.05 -21.44
C THR A 161 -24.16 2.87 -21.94
N GLY A 162 -23.14 2.48 -21.19
CA GLY A 162 -22.18 1.44 -21.60
C GLY A 162 -21.27 1.85 -22.75
N ILE A 163 -21.37 3.09 -23.24
CA ILE A 163 -20.57 3.61 -24.37
C ILE A 163 -19.13 3.75 -23.92
N ARG A 164 -18.20 3.25 -24.75
CA ARG A 164 -16.76 3.46 -24.56
C ARG A 164 -16.35 4.75 -25.30
N VAL A 165 -15.78 5.67 -24.54
CA VAL A 165 -15.22 6.91 -25.08
C VAL A 165 -13.69 6.77 -25.08
N ASN A 166 -13.07 7.09 -26.20
CA ASN A 166 -11.62 7.17 -26.31
C ASN A 166 -11.24 8.65 -26.46
N TYR A 167 -10.55 9.19 -25.45
CA TYR A 167 -10.13 10.60 -25.41
C TYR A 167 -8.61 10.77 -25.53
N GLY A 168 -7.90 9.66 -25.82
CA GLY A 168 -6.43 9.63 -25.88
C GLY A 168 -5.78 9.51 -24.51
N GLY A 169 -4.71 8.72 -24.43
CA GLY A 169 -3.98 8.50 -23.18
C GLY A 169 -3.52 9.82 -22.55
N LYS A 170 -3.65 9.92 -21.25
CA LYS A 170 -3.26 11.09 -20.47
C LYS A 170 -2.34 10.70 -19.33
N THR A 171 -1.43 11.61 -19.03
CA THR A 171 -0.63 11.56 -17.80
C THR A 171 -1.15 12.66 -16.89
N GLY A 172 -1.54 12.29 -15.68
CA GLY A 172 -2.07 13.20 -14.68
C GLY A 172 -1.31 13.12 -13.36
N PHE A 173 -1.60 14.05 -12.48
CA PHE A 173 -1.17 13.98 -11.09
C PHE A 173 -2.05 12.95 -10.38
N TYR A 174 -1.44 12.10 -9.57
CA TYR A 174 -2.10 11.14 -8.71
C TYR A 174 -1.91 11.52 -7.25
N ASP A 175 -2.98 11.46 -6.50
CA ASP A 175 -2.92 11.40 -5.05
C ASP A 175 -3.97 10.40 -4.55
N ASN A 176 -3.71 9.75 -3.44
CA ASN A 176 -4.67 8.87 -2.81
C ASN A 176 -5.67 9.64 -1.90
N GLY A 177 -5.67 10.96 -1.97
CA GLY A 177 -6.62 11.86 -1.32
C GLY A 177 -6.76 11.60 0.17
N VAL A 178 -7.97 11.72 0.66
CA VAL A 178 -8.33 11.48 2.06
C VAL A 178 -8.01 10.04 2.50
N LEU A 179 -8.07 9.06 1.58
CA LEU A 179 -7.82 7.65 1.91
C LEU A 179 -6.40 7.41 2.42
N GLY A 180 -5.43 8.23 1.99
CA GLY A 180 -4.04 8.17 2.48
C GLY A 180 -3.89 8.59 3.94
N PHE A 181 -4.81 9.38 4.47
CA PHE A 181 -4.80 9.85 5.85
C PHE A 181 -5.71 9.04 6.77
N ILE A 182 -6.53 8.13 6.23
CA ILE A 182 -7.30 7.20 7.05
C ILE A 182 -6.34 6.11 7.57
N PRO A 183 -6.28 5.87 8.89
CA PRO A 183 -5.40 4.87 9.45
C PRO A 183 -5.69 3.48 8.91
N SER A 184 -4.61 2.77 8.57
CA SER A 184 -4.61 1.35 8.23
C SER A 184 -4.18 0.53 9.43
N LEU A 185 -4.78 -0.63 9.62
CA LEU A 185 -4.43 -1.61 10.65
C LEU A 185 -3.56 -2.70 10.03
N ALA A 186 -2.38 -2.93 10.60
CA ALA A 186 -1.55 -4.06 10.21
C ALA A 186 -1.40 -5.05 11.36
N LEU A 187 -1.50 -6.34 11.03
CA LEU A 187 -1.26 -7.45 11.94
C LEU A 187 -0.15 -8.30 11.34
N ARG A 188 0.95 -8.51 12.08
CA ARG A 188 2.13 -9.25 11.59
C ARG A 188 2.58 -10.30 12.59
N TYR A 189 2.94 -11.46 12.08
CA TYR A 189 3.69 -12.48 12.78
C TYR A 189 5.19 -12.19 12.66
N ARG A 190 5.93 -12.26 13.74
CA ARG A 190 7.38 -11.99 13.83
C ARG A 190 8.17 -13.28 13.97
N PHE A 191 9.27 -13.40 13.24
CA PHE A 191 10.14 -14.60 13.24
C PHE A 191 11.61 -14.23 13.04
#